data_516b3f21ee72f68c12a5a67c440a7441
#
_entry.id   516b3f21ee72f68c12a5a67c440a7441
#
_cell.length_a   1.000
_cell.length_b   1.000
_cell.length_c   1.000
_cell.angle_alpha   90.00
_cell.angle_beta   90.00
_cell.angle_gamma   90.00
#
_symmetry.space_group_name_H-M   'P 1'
#
loop_
_entity.id
_entity.type
_entity.pdbx_description
1 polymer ?
#
loop_
_entity_poly.entity_id
_entity_poly.type
_entity_poly.pdbx_seq_one_letter_code
_entity_poly.pdbx_strand_id
1 'polypeptide(L)'
;GRLRPVALAVSFAAVELMRGYVLTGFPWALIGHVWIDTPVVQAAAYVGPVGLTLLTTLLAALPLVLRLPGAVAGAVVIALLWTGGLARLAEPLPSRETPIHVRLVQPNIPQHLKWDPTLIGPQFRQQLEQTAMPADPPPDLTIWPETALVWLLEDAAEPLAMIADASGGRPVALGVQRGDGGRYYNSLAVLGRTGQVTG
;
A
#
# COMPACT_ATOMS: atom_id res chain seq x y z
N GLY A 1 -1.97 0.41 39.90
CA GLY A 1 -3.22 -0.33 39.95
C GLY A 1 -3.32 -1.39 38.87
N ARG A 2 -4.20 -2.37 39.02
CA ARG A 2 -4.37 -3.50 38.09
C ARG A 2 -4.69 -3.10 36.63
N LEU A 3 -5.27 -1.91 36.42
CA LEU A 3 -5.65 -1.42 35.10
C LEU A 3 -4.51 -0.69 34.35
N ARG A 4 -3.34 -0.50 34.96
CA ARG A 4 -2.19 0.14 34.26
C ARG A 4 -1.80 -0.51 32.92
N PRO A 5 -1.76 -1.85 32.82
CA PRO A 5 -1.45 -2.49 31.53
C PRO A 5 -2.51 -2.21 30.45
N VAL A 6 -3.78 -2.14 30.82
CA VAL A 6 -4.88 -1.79 29.89
C VAL A 6 -4.76 -0.33 29.45
N ALA A 7 -4.50 0.59 30.40
CA ALA A 7 -4.29 2.00 30.06
C ALA A 7 -3.09 2.17 29.13
N LEU A 8 -1.99 1.43 29.35
CA LEU A 8 -0.84 1.44 28.46
C LEU A 8 -1.21 0.95 27.05
N ALA A 9 -1.96 -0.15 26.92
CA ALA A 9 -2.40 -0.68 25.65
C ALA A 9 -3.23 0.32 24.84
N VAL A 10 -4.19 0.96 25.50
CA VAL A 10 -5.05 1.99 24.88
C VAL A 10 -4.24 3.23 24.50
N SER A 11 -3.38 3.72 25.41
CA SER A 11 -2.52 4.88 25.13
C SER A 11 -1.56 4.61 23.99
N PHE A 12 -0.99 3.40 23.91
CA PHE A 12 -0.08 3.01 22.84
C PHE A 12 -0.77 3.01 21.47
N ALA A 13 -1.96 2.39 21.38
CA ALA A 13 -2.73 2.37 20.15
C ALA A 13 -3.17 3.80 19.73
N ALA A 14 -3.52 4.65 20.70
CA ALA A 14 -3.85 6.05 20.43
C ALA A 14 -2.65 6.84 19.87
N VAL A 15 -1.44 6.61 20.41
CA VAL A 15 -0.20 7.24 19.90
C VAL A 15 0.12 6.74 18.49
N GLU A 16 -0.05 5.44 18.22
CA GLU A 16 0.14 4.90 16.86
C GLU A 16 -0.86 5.51 15.87
N LEU A 17 -2.13 5.68 16.27
CA LEU A 17 -3.13 6.36 15.47
C LEU A 17 -2.72 7.82 15.18
N MET A 18 -2.35 8.57 16.22
CA MET A 18 -1.89 9.96 16.07
C MET A 18 -0.68 10.07 15.15
N ARG A 19 0.29 9.15 15.26
CA ARG A 19 1.50 9.11 14.42
C ARG A 19 1.16 8.99 12.93
N GLY A 20 0.04 8.36 12.58
CA GLY A 20 -0.44 8.25 11.21
C GLY A 20 -0.94 9.58 10.61
N TYR A 21 -1.20 10.60 11.44
CA TYR A 21 -1.79 11.88 10.99
C TYR A 21 -0.98 13.11 11.38
N VAL A 22 -0.17 13.05 12.44
CA VAL A 22 0.59 14.20 12.94
C VAL A 22 1.82 14.43 12.07
N LEU A 23 2.14 15.71 11.81
CA LEU A 23 3.23 16.14 10.91
C LEU A 23 2.99 15.64 9.49
N THR A 24 3.91 14.83 8.96
CA THR A 24 3.80 14.25 7.61
C THR A 24 3.02 12.93 7.58
N GLY A 25 2.67 12.40 8.78
CA GLY A 25 2.08 11.08 8.95
C GLY A 25 3.10 9.95 8.73
N PHE A 26 3.12 8.98 9.66
CA PHE A 26 3.94 7.76 9.50
C PHE A 26 3.11 6.54 9.91
N PRO A 27 2.31 5.97 9.00
CA PRO A 27 1.39 4.87 9.31
C PRO A 27 2.05 3.49 9.33
N TRP A 28 3.36 3.40 9.16
CA TRP A 28 4.11 2.15 9.09
C TRP A 28 4.61 1.67 10.45
N ALA A 29 5.09 0.43 10.50
CA ALA A 29 5.68 -0.20 11.68
C ALA A 29 4.75 -0.21 12.90
N LEU A 30 3.47 -0.58 12.70
CA LEU A 30 2.51 -0.79 13.77
C LEU A 30 2.77 -2.13 14.48
N ILE A 31 2.50 -2.21 15.78
CA ILE A 31 2.62 -3.48 16.53
C ILE A 31 1.70 -4.57 15.93
N GLY A 32 0.52 -4.18 15.45
CA GLY A 32 -0.40 -5.12 14.78
C GLY A 32 0.21 -5.83 13.56
N HIS A 33 1.27 -5.29 12.96
CA HIS A 33 1.97 -5.94 11.83
C HIS A 33 2.71 -7.22 12.21
N VAL A 34 2.89 -7.54 13.49
CA VAL A 34 3.43 -8.83 13.94
C VAL A 34 2.64 -10.03 13.41
N TRP A 35 1.39 -9.81 13.01
CA TRP A 35 0.49 -10.83 12.51
C TRP A 35 0.46 -10.96 10.97
N ILE A 36 1.23 -10.19 10.21
CA ILE A 36 1.14 -10.12 8.73
C ILE A 36 1.18 -11.50 8.09
N ASP A 37 2.10 -12.36 8.50
CA ASP A 37 2.30 -13.70 7.92
C ASP A 37 1.42 -14.78 8.59
N THR A 38 0.37 -14.38 9.29
CA THR A 38 -0.51 -15.30 10.02
C THR A 38 -1.99 -15.06 9.68
N PRO A 39 -2.88 -16.06 9.86
CA PRO A 39 -4.31 -15.87 9.67
C PRO A 39 -4.94 -14.80 10.55
N VAL A 40 -4.32 -14.46 11.69
CA VAL A 40 -4.80 -13.42 12.61
C VAL A 40 -4.86 -12.04 11.94
N VAL A 41 -4.02 -11.77 10.94
CA VAL A 41 -4.06 -10.51 10.18
C VAL A 41 -5.43 -10.24 9.55
N GLN A 42 -6.22 -11.29 9.29
CA GLN A 42 -7.57 -11.14 8.71
C GLN A 42 -8.53 -10.33 9.62
N ALA A 43 -8.24 -10.23 10.91
CA ALA A 43 -8.98 -9.35 11.82
C ALA A 43 -8.86 -7.85 11.42
N ALA A 44 -7.75 -7.46 10.77
CA ALA A 44 -7.58 -6.09 10.28
C ALA A 44 -8.67 -5.66 9.28
N ALA A 45 -9.31 -6.59 8.59
CA ALA A 45 -10.44 -6.28 7.69
C ALA A 45 -11.66 -5.70 8.44
N TYR A 46 -11.77 -5.94 9.75
CA TYR A 46 -12.87 -5.47 10.59
C TYR A 46 -12.48 -4.28 11.46
N VAL A 47 -11.24 -4.28 11.99
CA VAL A 47 -10.80 -3.29 12.97
C VAL A 47 -9.69 -2.37 12.47
N GLY A 48 -9.21 -2.57 11.26
CA GLY A 48 -8.07 -1.86 10.71
C GLY A 48 -6.73 -2.21 11.38
N PRO A 49 -5.62 -1.67 10.87
CA PRO A 49 -4.27 -1.98 11.40
C PRO A 49 -4.05 -1.44 12.83
N VAL A 50 -4.59 -0.26 13.15
CA VAL A 50 -4.50 0.31 14.50
C VAL A 50 -5.39 -0.46 15.49
N GLY A 51 -6.57 -0.91 15.05
CA GLY A 51 -7.42 -1.79 15.87
C GLY A 51 -6.75 -3.14 16.16
N LEU A 52 -5.98 -3.67 15.19
CA LEU A 52 -5.17 -4.88 15.40
C LEU A 52 -4.03 -4.62 16.40
N THR A 53 -3.40 -3.43 16.39
CA THR A 53 -2.45 -3.01 17.44
C THR A 53 -3.11 -2.98 18.81
N LEU A 54 -4.29 -2.35 18.94
CA LEU A 54 -5.03 -2.30 20.22
C LEU A 54 -5.36 -3.71 20.70
N LEU A 55 -5.87 -4.56 19.83
CA LEU A 55 -6.18 -5.95 20.17
C LEU A 55 -4.94 -6.71 20.66
N THR A 56 -3.83 -6.60 19.93
CA THR A 56 -2.55 -7.25 20.28
C THR A 56 -2.05 -6.80 21.67
N THR A 57 -2.04 -5.50 21.91
CA THR A 57 -1.55 -4.94 23.18
C THR A 57 -2.49 -5.26 24.36
N LEU A 58 -3.82 -5.28 24.13
CA LEU A 58 -4.78 -5.74 25.13
C LEU A 58 -4.60 -7.22 25.47
N LEU A 59 -4.44 -8.08 24.47
CA LEU A 59 -4.17 -9.51 24.68
C LEU A 59 -2.89 -9.72 25.50
N ALA A 60 -1.82 -8.98 25.17
CA ALA A 60 -0.58 -9.01 25.95
C ALA A 60 -0.74 -8.50 27.39
N ALA A 61 -1.70 -7.60 27.63
CA ALA A 61 -1.99 -7.08 28.98
C ALA A 61 -2.81 -8.04 29.85
N LEU A 62 -3.56 -8.99 29.26
CA LEU A 62 -4.45 -9.88 30.01
C LEU A 62 -3.74 -10.69 31.10
N PRO A 63 -2.58 -11.34 30.87
CA PRO A 63 -1.87 -12.08 31.91
C PRO A 63 -1.40 -11.20 33.08
N LEU A 64 -1.09 -9.92 32.80
CA LEU A 64 -0.65 -8.97 33.80
C LEU A 64 -1.79 -8.53 34.74
N VAL A 65 -3.03 -8.54 34.23
CA VAL A 65 -4.23 -8.14 34.98
C VAL A 65 -4.88 -9.32 35.70
N LEU A 66 -5.06 -10.43 34.96
CA LEU A 66 -5.84 -11.60 35.40
C LEU A 66 -4.97 -12.83 35.68
N ARG A 67 -3.66 -12.75 35.56
CA ARG A 67 -2.71 -13.86 35.75
C ARG A 67 -3.04 -15.03 34.81
N LEU A 68 -3.03 -16.27 35.31
CA LEU A 68 -3.30 -17.47 34.53
C LEU A 68 -4.64 -17.45 33.76
N PRO A 69 -5.79 -17.05 34.36
CA PRO A 69 -7.04 -16.89 33.64
C PRO A 69 -6.93 -15.93 32.45
N GLY A 70 -6.15 -14.85 32.59
CA GLY A 70 -5.90 -13.91 31.49
C GLY A 70 -5.05 -14.48 30.37
N ALA A 71 -4.04 -15.28 30.71
CA ALA A 71 -3.24 -15.98 29.71
C ALA A 71 -4.09 -16.98 28.92
N VAL A 72 -4.92 -17.76 29.59
CA VAL A 72 -5.85 -18.70 28.94
C VAL A 72 -6.85 -17.98 28.05
N ALA A 73 -7.47 -16.89 28.55
CA ALA A 73 -8.41 -16.09 27.76
C ALA A 73 -7.74 -15.50 26.51
N GLY A 74 -6.53 -14.97 26.65
CA GLY A 74 -5.75 -14.45 25.52
C GLY A 74 -5.43 -15.52 24.49
N ALA A 75 -5.01 -16.71 24.94
CA ALA A 75 -4.75 -17.84 24.03
C ALA A 75 -6.02 -18.30 23.30
N VAL A 76 -7.16 -18.35 23.98
CA VAL A 76 -8.46 -18.67 23.35
C VAL A 76 -8.83 -17.63 22.30
N VAL A 77 -8.69 -16.33 22.58
CA VAL A 77 -8.99 -15.29 21.60
C VAL A 77 -8.07 -15.40 20.39
N ILE A 78 -6.77 -15.62 20.59
CA ILE A 78 -5.82 -15.82 19.47
C ILE A 78 -6.23 -17.05 18.64
N ALA A 79 -6.61 -18.15 19.28
CA ALA A 79 -7.06 -19.35 18.57
C ALA A 79 -8.33 -19.11 17.76
N LEU A 80 -9.29 -18.35 18.29
CA LEU A 80 -10.51 -17.95 17.57
C LEU A 80 -10.20 -17.04 16.37
N LEU A 81 -9.30 -16.05 16.54
CA LEU A 81 -8.85 -15.19 15.45
C LEU A 81 -8.11 -15.99 14.39
N TRP A 82 -7.30 -16.94 14.80
CA TRP A 82 -6.56 -17.82 13.89
C TRP A 82 -7.50 -18.69 13.05
N THR A 83 -8.43 -19.39 13.71
CA THR A 83 -9.41 -20.24 13.01
C THR A 83 -10.37 -19.44 12.15
N GLY A 84 -10.85 -18.28 12.62
CA GLY A 84 -11.65 -17.36 11.83
C GLY A 84 -10.90 -16.81 10.62
N GLY A 85 -9.62 -16.48 10.79
CA GLY A 85 -8.75 -16.04 9.71
C GLY A 85 -8.52 -17.15 8.66
N LEU A 86 -8.30 -18.39 9.09
CA LEU A 86 -8.21 -19.53 8.18
C LEU A 86 -9.52 -19.73 7.40
N ALA A 87 -10.66 -19.67 8.07
CA ALA A 87 -11.97 -19.80 7.41
C ALA A 87 -12.16 -18.71 6.34
N ARG A 88 -11.82 -17.46 6.66
CA ARG A 88 -11.89 -16.35 5.70
C ARG A 88 -10.95 -16.54 4.51
N LEU A 89 -9.72 -17.01 4.74
CA LEU A 89 -8.76 -17.28 3.66
C LEU A 89 -9.17 -18.48 2.78
N ALA A 90 -9.99 -19.39 3.31
CA ALA A 90 -10.53 -20.52 2.56
C ALA A 90 -11.74 -20.15 1.70
N GLU A 91 -12.34 -18.96 1.89
CA GLU A 91 -13.43 -18.50 1.05
C GLU A 91 -12.92 -18.30 -0.39
N PRO A 92 -13.60 -18.89 -1.39
CA PRO A 92 -13.20 -18.72 -2.78
C PRO A 92 -13.33 -17.24 -3.17
N LEU A 93 -12.29 -16.71 -3.81
CA LEU A 93 -12.36 -15.36 -4.39
C LEU A 93 -13.46 -15.36 -5.47
N PRO A 94 -14.22 -14.25 -5.57
CA PRO A 94 -15.19 -14.10 -6.65
C PRO A 94 -14.46 -14.26 -8.00
N SER A 95 -14.88 -15.24 -8.78
CA SER A 95 -14.33 -15.44 -10.12
C SER A 95 -14.75 -14.29 -11.02
N ARG A 96 -13.79 -13.73 -11.76
CA ARG A 96 -14.09 -12.80 -12.84
C ARG A 96 -14.35 -13.59 -14.11
N GLU A 97 -15.42 -13.28 -14.81
CA GLU A 97 -15.76 -13.93 -16.09
C GLU A 97 -14.67 -13.66 -17.14
N THR A 98 -14.07 -12.47 -17.11
CA THR A 98 -13.00 -12.08 -18.02
C THR A 98 -11.74 -11.72 -17.22
N PRO A 99 -10.60 -12.40 -17.42
CA PRO A 99 -9.35 -12.03 -16.79
C PRO A 99 -8.91 -10.63 -17.24
N ILE A 100 -8.31 -9.87 -16.32
CA ILE A 100 -7.67 -8.58 -16.61
C ILE A 100 -6.16 -8.81 -16.62
N HIS A 101 -5.50 -8.46 -17.71
CA HIS A 101 -4.05 -8.55 -17.87
C HIS A 101 -3.42 -7.23 -17.47
N VAL A 102 -2.61 -7.26 -16.43
CA VAL A 102 -1.93 -6.07 -15.89
C VAL A 102 -0.43 -6.20 -16.14
N ARG A 103 0.17 -5.17 -16.73
CA ARG A 103 1.61 -5.02 -16.83
C ARG A 103 2.11 -4.18 -15.66
N LEU A 104 3.03 -4.71 -14.88
CA LEU A 104 3.74 -3.96 -13.87
C LEU A 104 5.11 -3.56 -14.42
N VAL A 105 5.36 -2.26 -14.52
CA VAL A 105 6.66 -1.70 -14.91
C VAL A 105 7.51 -1.55 -13.67
N GLN A 106 8.64 -2.25 -13.63
CA GLN A 106 9.57 -2.22 -12.50
C GLN A 106 10.98 -1.91 -12.98
N PRO A 107 11.35 -0.62 -13.09
CA PRO A 107 12.66 -0.21 -13.59
C PRO A 107 13.81 -0.50 -12.59
N ASN A 108 13.49 -0.80 -11.33
CA ASN A 108 14.43 -1.11 -10.26
C ASN A 108 15.52 -0.03 -10.08
N ILE A 109 15.12 1.22 -10.12
CA ILE A 109 16.01 2.38 -9.98
C ILE A 109 16.40 2.54 -8.51
N PRO A 110 17.70 2.53 -8.16
CA PRO A 110 18.15 2.82 -6.80
C PRO A 110 17.71 4.21 -6.35
N GLN A 111 17.21 4.34 -5.12
CA GLN A 111 16.63 5.60 -4.62
C GLN A 111 17.60 6.80 -4.71
N HIS A 112 18.90 6.57 -4.49
CA HIS A 112 19.91 7.64 -4.56
C HIS A 112 20.22 8.12 -5.98
N LEU A 113 19.83 7.35 -7.02
CA LEU A 113 20.01 7.70 -8.44
C LEU A 113 18.73 8.25 -9.08
N LYS A 114 17.60 8.20 -8.37
CA LYS A 114 16.29 8.58 -8.92
C LYS A 114 16.23 10.02 -9.40
N TRP A 115 16.95 10.91 -8.72
CA TRP A 115 16.96 12.35 -8.99
C TRP A 115 18.24 12.86 -9.66
N ASP A 116 19.09 11.96 -10.14
CA ASP A 116 20.31 12.34 -10.88
C ASP A 116 19.90 12.89 -12.26
N PRO A 117 20.18 14.18 -12.57
CA PRO A 117 19.77 14.79 -13.82
C PRO A 117 20.31 14.07 -15.06
N THR A 118 21.48 13.41 -14.96
CA THR A 118 22.12 12.69 -16.05
C THR A 118 21.44 11.35 -16.35
N LEU A 119 20.70 10.81 -15.39
CA LEU A 119 20.05 9.50 -15.47
C LEU A 119 18.54 9.58 -15.70
N ILE A 120 17.91 10.75 -15.56
CA ILE A 120 16.47 10.92 -15.75
C ILE A 120 16.02 10.43 -17.13
N GLY A 121 16.70 10.86 -18.20
CA GLY A 121 16.38 10.47 -19.58
C GLY A 121 16.54 8.96 -19.82
N PRO A 122 17.68 8.35 -19.49
CA PRO A 122 17.86 6.90 -19.58
C PRO A 122 16.84 6.10 -18.75
N GLN A 123 16.53 6.51 -17.52
CA GLN A 123 15.56 5.84 -16.65
C GLN A 123 14.14 5.94 -17.22
N PHE A 124 13.74 7.08 -17.72
CA PHE A 124 12.45 7.27 -18.39
C PHE A 124 12.34 6.41 -19.64
N ARG A 125 13.37 6.38 -20.48
CA ARG A 125 13.41 5.52 -21.67
C ARG A 125 13.27 4.05 -21.32
N GLN A 126 13.97 3.56 -20.29
CA GLN A 126 13.85 2.19 -19.81
C GLN A 126 12.39 1.84 -19.44
N GLN A 127 11.68 2.75 -18.79
CA GLN A 127 10.27 2.54 -18.43
C GLN A 127 9.36 2.53 -19.67
N LEU A 128 9.62 3.37 -20.67
CA LEU A 128 8.92 3.34 -21.96
C LEU A 128 9.16 2.02 -22.69
N GLU A 129 10.40 1.54 -22.75
CA GLU A 129 10.74 0.25 -23.37
C GLU A 129 10.02 -0.91 -22.67
N GLN A 130 10.00 -0.94 -21.33
CA GLN A 130 9.26 -1.94 -20.57
C GLN A 130 7.74 -1.85 -20.84
N THR A 131 7.21 -0.65 -21.03
CA THR A 131 5.80 -0.42 -21.36
C THR A 131 5.47 -0.93 -22.76
N ALA A 132 6.36 -0.73 -23.72
CA ALA A 132 6.18 -1.13 -25.12
C ALA A 132 6.47 -2.62 -25.39
N MET A 133 6.99 -3.37 -24.42
CA MET A 133 7.30 -4.80 -24.61
C MET A 133 6.08 -5.58 -25.12
N PRO A 134 6.24 -6.41 -26.17
CA PRO A 134 5.16 -7.28 -26.62
C PRO A 134 4.65 -8.19 -25.50
N ALA A 135 3.36 -8.47 -25.50
CA ALA A 135 2.72 -9.45 -24.62
C ALA A 135 1.51 -10.07 -25.32
N ASP A 136 1.30 -11.35 -25.07
CA ASP A 136 0.13 -12.10 -25.55
C ASP A 136 -0.52 -12.82 -24.36
N PRO A 137 -1.75 -12.45 -23.96
CA PRO A 137 -2.52 -11.31 -24.46
C PRO A 137 -1.91 -9.95 -24.09
N PRO A 138 -2.21 -8.89 -24.83
CA PRO A 138 -1.74 -7.56 -24.52
C PRO A 138 -2.37 -7.03 -23.21
N PRO A 139 -1.66 -6.18 -22.43
CA PRO A 139 -2.15 -5.69 -21.16
C PRO A 139 -3.38 -4.78 -21.32
N ASP A 140 -4.37 -4.96 -20.46
CA ASP A 140 -5.54 -4.07 -20.33
C ASP A 140 -5.19 -2.79 -19.57
N LEU A 141 -4.20 -2.87 -18.69
CA LEU A 141 -3.70 -1.77 -17.87
C LEU A 141 -2.19 -1.94 -17.66
N THR A 142 -1.43 -0.85 -17.80
CA THR A 142 -0.03 -0.79 -17.37
C THR A 142 0.08 0.05 -16.10
N ILE A 143 0.85 -0.41 -15.12
CA ILE A 143 1.06 0.29 -13.84
C ILE A 143 2.54 0.61 -13.70
N TRP A 144 2.85 1.89 -13.52
CA TRP A 144 4.17 2.42 -13.19
C TRP A 144 4.31 2.63 -11.68
N PRO A 145 5.53 2.60 -11.13
CA PRO A 145 5.75 2.75 -9.70
C PRO A 145 5.44 4.17 -9.19
N GLU A 146 5.49 4.31 -7.87
CA GLU A 146 5.34 5.60 -7.18
C GLU A 146 6.40 6.61 -7.64
N THR A 147 5.96 7.84 -7.92
CA THR A 147 6.82 8.93 -8.40
C THR A 147 7.74 8.47 -9.56
N ALA A 148 7.16 7.70 -10.46
CA ALA A 148 7.87 7.17 -11.61
C ALA A 148 8.21 8.26 -12.64
N LEU A 149 7.38 9.30 -12.69
CA LEU A 149 7.59 10.48 -13.49
C LEU A 149 8.27 11.55 -12.64
N VAL A 150 9.44 12.04 -13.08
CA VAL A 150 10.23 13.03 -12.32
C VAL A 150 9.80 14.47 -12.57
N TRP A 151 9.01 14.71 -13.62
CA TRP A 151 8.40 16.02 -13.89
C TRP A 151 7.11 16.18 -13.08
N LEU A 152 6.77 17.43 -12.76
CA LEU A 152 5.43 17.70 -12.23
C LEU A 152 4.37 17.40 -13.29
N LEU A 153 3.20 16.97 -12.85
CA LEU A 153 2.11 16.61 -13.75
C LEU A 153 1.75 17.75 -14.72
N GLU A 154 1.79 18.97 -14.22
CA GLU A 154 1.50 20.21 -14.96
C GLU A 154 2.50 20.48 -16.10
N ASP A 155 3.74 20.01 -15.95
CA ASP A 155 4.84 20.21 -16.89
C ASP A 155 5.13 18.97 -17.74
N ALA A 156 4.33 17.91 -17.62
CA ALA A 156 4.63 16.60 -18.17
C ALA A 156 3.90 16.27 -19.47
N ALA A 157 3.36 17.25 -20.20
CA ALA A 157 2.52 16.98 -21.38
C ALA A 157 3.23 16.09 -22.44
N GLU A 158 4.50 16.37 -22.77
CA GLU A 158 5.27 15.57 -23.71
C GLU A 158 5.61 14.17 -23.17
N PRO A 159 6.15 14.00 -21.94
CA PRO A 159 6.32 12.68 -21.33
C PRO A 159 5.05 11.85 -21.28
N LEU A 160 3.91 12.44 -20.95
CA LEU A 160 2.62 11.73 -20.90
C LEU A 160 2.17 11.23 -22.28
N ALA A 161 2.39 12.01 -23.33
CA ALA A 161 2.12 11.59 -24.70
C ALA A 161 3.03 10.42 -25.10
N MET A 162 4.33 10.44 -24.76
CA MET A 162 5.26 9.34 -24.99
C MET A 162 4.86 8.06 -24.27
N ILE A 163 4.34 8.15 -23.04
CA ILE A 163 3.84 7.00 -22.28
C ILE A 163 2.60 6.41 -22.96
N ALA A 164 1.68 7.25 -23.40
CA ALA A 164 0.48 6.80 -24.11
C ALA A 164 0.82 6.09 -25.43
N ASP A 165 1.79 6.61 -26.19
CA ASP A 165 2.29 5.98 -27.41
C ASP A 165 2.94 4.63 -27.10
N ALA A 166 3.83 4.57 -26.13
CA ALA A 166 4.50 3.33 -25.71
C ALA A 166 3.50 2.24 -25.24
N SER A 167 2.38 2.64 -24.63
CA SER A 167 1.31 1.71 -24.22
C SER A 167 0.40 1.26 -25.38
N GLY A 168 0.59 1.82 -26.58
CA GLY A 168 -0.30 1.62 -27.72
C GLY A 168 -1.70 2.20 -27.47
N GLY A 169 -1.81 3.30 -26.73
CA GLY A 169 -3.05 3.95 -26.34
C GLY A 169 -3.88 3.18 -25.31
N ARG A 170 -3.29 2.21 -24.60
CA ARG A 170 -3.94 1.52 -23.50
C ARG A 170 -3.78 2.32 -22.20
N PRO A 171 -4.71 2.16 -21.23
CA PRO A 171 -4.64 2.86 -19.97
C PRO A 171 -3.31 2.62 -19.23
N VAL A 172 -2.74 3.70 -18.68
CA VAL A 172 -1.55 3.64 -17.83
C VAL A 172 -1.85 4.36 -16.52
N ALA A 173 -1.67 3.67 -15.41
CA ALA A 173 -1.70 4.26 -14.07
C ALA A 173 -0.26 4.52 -13.62
N LEU A 174 0.06 5.74 -13.23
CA LEU A 174 1.44 6.11 -12.84
C LEU A 174 1.49 7.03 -11.63
N GLY A 175 2.52 6.82 -10.81
CA GLY A 175 2.84 7.73 -9.71
C GLY A 175 3.56 8.98 -10.23
N VAL A 176 3.06 10.15 -9.84
CA VAL A 176 3.59 11.45 -10.27
C VAL A 176 3.43 12.48 -9.16
N GLN A 177 4.28 13.50 -9.15
CA GLN A 177 4.09 14.67 -8.29
C GLN A 177 3.21 15.70 -8.99
N ARG A 178 2.27 16.29 -8.25
CA ARG A 178 1.41 17.38 -8.70
C ARG A 178 1.64 18.61 -7.81
N GLY A 179 1.75 19.78 -8.44
CA GLY A 179 1.84 21.08 -7.75
C GLY A 179 0.47 21.74 -7.64
N ASP A 180 0.18 22.38 -6.49
CA ASP A 180 -1.03 23.17 -6.28
C ASP A 180 -0.80 24.20 -5.19
N GLY A 181 -0.89 25.50 -5.54
CA GLY A 181 -0.78 26.61 -4.58
C GLY A 181 0.51 26.62 -3.75
N GLY A 182 1.64 26.19 -4.32
CA GLY A 182 2.93 26.10 -3.63
C GLY A 182 3.10 24.84 -2.78
N ARG A 183 2.18 23.88 -2.87
CA ARG A 183 2.27 22.57 -2.25
C ARG A 183 2.51 21.50 -3.30
N TYR A 184 3.17 20.40 -2.88
CA TYR A 184 3.39 19.22 -3.72
C TYR A 184 2.65 18.05 -3.17
N TYR A 185 2.02 17.29 -4.05
CA TYR A 185 1.24 16.10 -3.71
C TYR A 185 1.79 14.89 -4.46
N ASN A 186 2.01 13.81 -3.75
CA ASN A 186 2.24 12.51 -4.36
C ASN A 186 0.89 11.99 -4.86
N SER A 187 0.77 11.76 -6.16
CA SER A 187 -0.51 11.50 -6.81
C SER A 187 -0.40 10.26 -7.69
N LEU A 188 -1.53 9.60 -7.89
CA LEU A 188 -1.74 8.62 -8.93
C LEU A 188 -2.47 9.30 -10.08
N ALA A 189 -1.93 9.23 -11.29
CA ALA A 189 -2.61 9.67 -12.50
C ALA A 189 -2.94 8.47 -13.39
N VAL A 190 -4.11 8.51 -14.01
CA VAL A 190 -4.51 7.52 -15.02
C VAL A 190 -4.56 8.21 -16.37
N LEU A 191 -3.79 7.68 -17.33
CA LEU A 191 -3.74 8.19 -18.69
C LEU A 191 -4.73 7.46 -19.59
N GLY A 192 -5.43 8.22 -20.40
CA GLY A 192 -6.19 7.73 -21.52
C GLY A 192 -5.33 7.59 -22.78
N ARG A 193 -5.99 7.33 -23.91
CA ARG A 193 -5.37 6.93 -25.18
C ARG A 193 -4.38 7.94 -25.78
N THR A 194 -4.56 9.22 -25.49
CA THR A 194 -3.74 10.32 -26.07
C THR A 194 -2.84 10.98 -25.04
N GLY A 195 -2.66 10.35 -23.87
CA GLY A 195 -1.87 10.91 -22.77
C GLY A 195 -2.63 11.90 -21.89
N GLN A 196 -3.92 12.14 -22.17
CA GLN A 196 -4.76 12.96 -21.28
C GLN A 196 -4.97 12.25 -19.93
N VAL A 197 -4.92 13.00 -18.84
CA VAL A 197 -5.27 12.51 -17.51
C VAL A 197 -6.78 12.31 -17.44
N THR A 198 -7.22 11.11 -17.09
CA THR A 198 -8.64 10.74 -16.99
C THR A 198 -9.11 10.46 -15.56
N GLY A 199 -8.17 10.34 -14.61
CA GLY A 199 -8.43 10.12 -13.20
C GLY A 199 -7.17 10.23 -12.35
#